data_d97eb3f39ae3d224f875620ab7df38e1
#
_entry.id   d97eb3f39ae3d224f875620ab7df38e1
#
_cell.length_a   1.000
_cell.length_b   1.000
_cell.length_c   1.000
_cell.angle_alpha   90.00
_cell.angle_beta   90.00
_cell.angle_gamma   90.00
#
_symmetry.space_group_name_H-M   'P 1'
#
loop_
_entity.id
_entity.type
_entity.pdbx_description
1 polymer ?
#
loop_
_entity_poly.entity_id
_entity_poly.type
_entity_poly.pdbx_seq_one_letter_code
_entity_poly.pdbx_strand_id
1 'polypeptide(L)'
;MQFPALNAVALIEDDGDFREALVERLTLEGLDVRAFASAEAGLKGVEPDFPGVVVTDLRMPHMDGRQLLDRLQADDPALPVILITGHGDVADAVAAMRAGAYDFVAKPFPFERLMDSLRRALEKRALVLDNRRLAVLAADGAVETPLMGDSAAIRQLRATLAQIADARMDVLIEGETGVGKESVARSLHNAGRRRPHPFVAVNCGALPEGLIESEMFGHELGAFAGALRRRIGHVERAHNGSLFLDQIESMPLDVQVKMLRVVEEREIQPIGAGEPRVLDLRILASARGDLGQAVQDGAFREDLYYRLNVVRLRVPPLRERREDIPLLFARLLERAGAEAEQRPVLTDRARRHLIEHDWPGNIRELAHYAQRVTLGLEDEPAASVAPDDGLGLSDRVARFEAEVLRETLQACGGDIPAVLDRLRLPRKTLYDKLARHGLRPGDYRA
;
A
#
# COMPACT_ATOMS: atom_id res chain seq x y z
N MET A 1 -14.51 7.61 -10.54
CA MET A 1 -14.69 8.97 -9.96
C MET A 1 -13.81 9.92 -10.76
N GLN A 2 -14.41 10.81 -11.55
CA GLN A 2 -13.68 11.92 -12.17
C GLN A 2 -13.39 12.94 -11.06
N PHE A 3 -12.12 13.17 -10.77
CA PHE A 3 -11.71 14.22 -9.84
C PHE A 3 -11.97 15.60 -10.45
N PRO A 4 -12.30 16.63 -9.64
CA PRO A 4 -12.48 17.98 -10.17
C PRO A 4 -11.19 18.42 -10.85
N ALA A 5 -11.30 18.89 -12.10
CA ALA A 5 -10.17 19.41 -12.83
C ALA A 5 -9.59 20.61 -12.05
N LEU A 6 -8.26 20.64 -11.88
CA LEU A 6 -7.60 21.79 -11.28
C LEU A 6 -7.82 23.01 -12.19
N ASN A 7 -8.20 24.12 -11.60
CA ASN A 7 -8.47 25.38 -12.31
C ASN A 7 -7.82 26.61 -11.66
N ALA A 8 -6.97 26.42 -10.66
CA ALA A 8 -6.33 27.53 -9.96
C ALA A 8 -5.13 28.08 -10.74
N VAL A 9 -5.05 29.40 -10.85
CA VAL A 9 -3.94 30.14 -11.49
C VAL A 9 -3.49 31.27 -10.58
N ALA A 10 -2.20 31.31 -10.25
CA ALA A 10 -1.58 32.46 -9.61
C ALA A 10 -0.97 33.35 -10.69
N LEU A 11 -1.57 34.52 -10.94
CA LEU A 11 -1.10 35.50 -11.91
C LEU A 11 -0.30 36.59 -11.22
N ILE A 12 0.94 36.81 -11.65
CA ILE A 12 1.87 37.80 -11.09
C ILE A 12 2.32 38.74 -12.20
N GLU A 13 1.84 39.97 -12.13
CA GLU A 13 2.05 40.99 -13.17
C GLU A 13 2.04 42.37 -12.50
N ASP A 14 3.02 43.21 -12.77
CA ASP A 14 3.12 44.54 -12.17
C ASP A 14 2.27 45.58 -12.91
N ASP A 15 2.05 45.41 -14.22
CA ASP A 15 1.15 46.26 -15.00
C ASP A 15 -0.32 46.01 -14.58
N GLY A 16 -0.94 47.02 -13.96
CA GLY A 16 -2.30 46.93 -13.43
C GLY A 16 -3.36 46.67 -14.50
N ASP A 17 -3.31 47.39 -15.63
CA ASP A 17 -4.30 47.29 -16.69
C ASP A 17 -4.22 45.92 -17.38
N PHE A 18 -3.00 45.46 -17.67
CA PHE A 18 -2.79 44.14 -18.26
C PHE A 18 -3.19 43.01 -17.30
N ARG A 19 -2.86 43.13 -16.01
CA ARG A 19 -3.23 42.17 -14.99
C ARG A 19 -4.76 42.03 -14.87
N GLU A 20 -5.51 43.14 -14.78
CA GLU A 20 -6.97 43.15 -14.69
C GLU A 20 -7.61 42.51 -15.93
N ALA A 21 -7.17 42.91 -17.14
CA ALA A 21 -7.67 42.36 -18.38
C ALA A 21 -7.43 40.83 -18.48
N LEU A 22 -6.27 40.38 -18.02
CA LEU A 22 -5.93 38.95 -18.06
C LEU A 22 -6.73 38.15 -17.01
N VAL A 23 -6.94 38.70 -15.81
CA VAL A 23 -7.81 38.09 -14.77
C VAL A 23 -9.23 37.92 -15.30
N GLU A 24 -9.83 38.95 -15.87
CA GLU A 24 -11.19 38.89 -16.42
C GLU A 24 -11.31 37.79 -17.46
N ARG A 25 -10.35 37.76 -18.41
CA ARG A 25 -10.37 36.81 -19.50
C ARG A 25 -10.16 35.37 -19.06
N LEU A 26 -9.23 35.09 -18.11
CA LEU A 26 -9.00 33.77 -17.54
C LEU A 26 -10.19 33.29 -16.71
N THR A 27 -10.85 34.22 -15.98
CA THR A 27 -12.06 33.92 -15.20
C THR A 27 -13.23 33.51 -16.08
N LEU A 28 -13.40 34.18 -17.24
CA LEU A 28 -14.40 33.84 -18.25
C LEU A 28 -14.20 32.41 -18.82
N GLU A 29 -12.97 31.91 -18.87
CA GLU A 29 -12.66 30.52 -19.26
C GLU A 29 -12.83 29.51 -18.10
N GLY A 30 -13.33 29.94 -16.94
CA GLY A 30 -13.63 29.09 -15.79
C GLY A 30 -12.45 28.81 -14.86
N LEU A 31 -11.37 29.60 -14.95
CA LEU A 31 -10.22 29.48 -14.07
C LEU A 31 -10.40 30.32 -12.80
N ASP A 32 -9.91 29.80 -11.67
CA ASP A 32 -9.85 30.49 -10.37
C ASP A 32 -8.52 31.24 -10.28
N VAL A 33 -8.57 32.58 -10.48
CA VAL A 33 -7.37 33.41 -10.62
C VAL A 33 -7.08 34.18 -9.35
N ARG A 34 -5.89 33.95 -8.78
CA ARG A 34 -5.32 34.77 -7.71
C ARG A 34 -4.29 35.72 -8.29
N ALA A 35 -4.56 37.04 -8.29
CA ALA A 35 -3.70 38.03 -8.90
C ALA A 35 -2.81 38.74 -7.89
N PHE A 36 -1.55 38.94 -8.23
CA PHE A 36 -0.54 39.62 -7.43
C PHE A 36 0.18 40.68 -8.24
N ALA A 37 0.44 41.84 -7.61
CA ALA A 37 1.07 42.97 -8.26
C ALA A 37 2.61 42.96 -8.19
N SER A 38 3.21 41.99 -7.50
CA SER A 38 4.66 41.81 -7.40
C SER A 38 5.06 40.38 -7.15
N ALA A 39 6.30 40.03 -7.46
CA ALA A 39 6.86 38.70 -7.20
C ALA A 39 6.87 38.34 -5.72
N GLU A 40 7.14 39.31 -4.83
CA GLU A 40 7.14 39.09 -3.38
C GLU A 40 5.74 38.78 -2.83
N ALA A 41 4.71 39.42 -3.39
CA ALA A 41 3.32 39.13 -3.04
C ALA A 41 2.91 37.74 -3.54
N GLY A 42 3.29 37.39 -4.76
CA GLY A 42 3.09 36.08 -5.36
C GLY A 42 3.76 34.96 -4.55
N LEU A 43 5.02 35.15 -4.17
CA LEU A 43 5.76 34.16 -3.35
C LEU A 43 5.11 33.89 -1.98
N LYS A 44 4.50 34.91 -1.37
CA LYS A 44 3.75 34.75 -0.11
C LYS A 44 2.38 34.09 -0.30
N GLY A 45 1.77 34.26 -1.48
CA GLY A 45 0.44 33.73 -1.78
C GLY A 45 0.40 32.35 -2.41
N VAL A 46 1.56 31.84 -2.86
CA VAL A 46 1.72 30.51 -3.44
C VAL A 46 2.39 29.59 -2.41
N GLU A 47 1.57 28.78 -1.74
CA GLU A 47 2.05 27.82 -0.74
C GLU A 47 2.68 26.57 -1.39
N PRO A 48 3.54 25.82 -0.68
CA PRO A 48 3.95 24.49 -1.11
C PRO A 48 2.70 23.64 -1.42
N ASP A 49 2.75 22.82 -2.47
CA ASP A 49 1.59 22.03 -2.96
C ASP A 49 0.43 22.86 -3.55
N PHE A 50 0.68 24.12 -3.95
CA PHE A 50 -0.33 24.96 -4.62
C PHE A 50 -1.06 24.15 -5.72
N PRO A 51 -2.42 24.06 -5.68
CA PRO A 51 -3.19 23.22 -6.60
C PRO A 51 -3.45 23.91 -7.94
N GLY A 52 -2.40 24.43 -8.58
CA GLY A 52 -2.54 25.22 -9.79
C GLY A 52 -1.24 25.49 -10.52
N VAL A 53 -1.26 26.52 -11.36
CA VAL A 53 -0.17 26.97 -12.21
C VAL A 53 0.18 28.42 -11.87
N VAL A 54 1.45 28.77 -11.90
CA VAL A 54 1.92 30.14 -11.76
C VAL A 54 2.14 30.73 -13.15
N VAL A 55 1.61 31.93 -13.39
CA VAL A 55 1.87 32.76 -14.59
C VAL A 55 2.50 34.05 -14.10
N THR A 56 3.69 34.36 -14.58
CA THR A 56 4.40 35.57 -14.12
C THR A 56 5.05 36.33 -15.28
N ASP A 57 5.06 37.66 -15.19
CA ASP A 57 5.93 38.45 -16.08
C ASP A 57 7.39 38.17 -15.72
N LEU A 58 8.23 38.18 -16.74
CA LEU A 58 9.68 38.05 -16.59
C LEU A 58 10.30 39.32 -15.98
N ARG A 59 9.82 40.49 -16.37
CA ARG A 59 10.39 41.80 -15.96
C ARG A 59 9.47 42.53 -14.99
N MET A 60 9.75 42.42 -13.73
CA MET A 60 9.05 43.15 -12.66
C MET A 60 10.04 43.93 -11.78
N PRO A 61 9.59 45.00 -11.10
CA PRO A 61 10.42 45.76 -10.16
C PRO A 61 10.84 44.85 -8.95
N HIS A 62 12.02 45.14 -8.41
CA HIS A 62 12.62 44.48 -7.25
C HIS A 62 13.00 43.01 -7.49
N MET A 63 12.05 42.11 -7.56
CA MET A 63 12.26 40.68 -7.85
C MET A 63 11.69 40.36 -9.23
N ASP A 64 12.54 39.95 -10.16
CA ASP A 64 12.11 39.54 -11.52
C ASP A 64 11.48 38.12 -11.52
N GLY A 65 10.79 37.79 -12.63
CA GLY A 65 10.09 36.49 -12.77
C GLY A 65 11.03 35.29 -12.77
N ARG A 66 12.33 35.49 -13.10
CA ARG A 66 13.33 34.42 -13.05
C ARG A 66 13.74 34.11 -11.60
N GLN A 67 13.99 35.14 -10.80
CA GLN A 67 14.28 34.96 -9.38
C GLN A 67 13.10 34.37 -8.63
N LEU A 68 11.87 34.72 -9.04
CA LEU A 68 10.65 34.09 -8.50
C LEU A 68 10.59 32.61 -8.89
N LEU A 69 10.85 32.25 -10.15
CA LEU A 69 10.91 30.87 -10.61
C LEU A 69 11.90 30.03 -9.80
N ASP A 70 13.14 30.54 -9.62
CA ASP A 70 14.19 29.84 -8.86
C ASP A 70 13.75 29.54 -7.42
N ARG A 71 13.05 30.47 -6.76
CA ARG A 71 12.52 30.29 -5.40
C ARG A 71 11.36 29.29 -5.34
N LEU A 72 10.37 29.44 -6.23
CA LEU A 72 9.24 28.52 -6.30
C LEU A 72 9.67 27.09 -6.61
N GLN A 73 10.70 26.93 -7.46
CA GLN A 73 11.26 25.62 -7.78
C GLN A 73 12.13 25.03 -6.67
N ALA A 74 12.74 25.84 -5.80
CA ALA A 74 13.42 25.36 -4.62
C ALA A 74 12.43 24.76 -3.60
N ASP A 75 11.23 25.35 -3.50
CA ASP A 75 10.18 24.90 -2.58
C ASP A 75 9.37 23.73 -3.18
N ASP A 76 9.02 23.78 -4.46
CA ASP A 76 8.30 22.74 -5.20
C ASP A 76 8.79 22.61 -6.64
N PRO A 77 9.76 21.73 -6.94
CA PRO A 77 10.30 21.51 -8.29
C PRO A 77 9.28 21.06 -9.34
N ALA A 78 8.10 20.60 -8.90
CA ALA A 78 7.04 20.13 -9.78
C ALA A 78 5.91 21.16 -9.98
N LEU A 79 6.03 22.37 -9.42
CA LEU A 79 5.08 23.45 -9.63
C LEU A 79 5.30 24.05 -11.04
N PRO A 80 4.29 24.02 -11.95
CA PRO A 80 4.45 24.60 -13.26
C PRO A 80 4.46 26.14 -13.19
N VAL A 81 5.49 26.76 -13.75
CA VAL A 81 5.60 28.22 -13.89
C VAL A 81 5.68 28.57 -15.36
N ILE A 82 4.77 29.41 -15.85
CA ILE A 82 4.73 29.96 -17.21
C ILE A 82 5.21 31.39 -17.14
N LEU A 83 6.25 31.72 -17.92
CA LEU A 83 6.79 33.06 -17.98
C LEU A 83 6.19 33.83 -19.19
N ILE A 84 5.74 35.05 -18.92
CA ILE A 84 5.30 36.01 -19.97
C ILE A 84 6.35 37.10 -20.08
N THR A 85 6.64 37.59 -21.29
CA THR A 85 7.60 38.67 -21.46
C THR A 85 7.26 39.57 -22.66
N GLY A 86 7.53 40.88 -22.52
CA GLY A 86 7.29 41.89 -23.56
C GLY A 86 8.38 41.99 -24.65
N HIS A 87 9.56 41.39 -24.43
CA HIS A 87 10.65 41.38 -25.42
C HIS A 87 11.22 39.97 -25.52
N GLY A 88 10.78 39.22 -26.54
CA GLY A 88 11.20 37.84 -26.76
C GLY A 88 12.57 37.73 -27.42
N ASP A 89 13.65 37.96 -26.69
CA ASP A 89 14.94 37.44 -27.11
C ASP A 89 14.92 35.91 -26.94
N VAL A 90 15.25 35.17 -27.99
CA VAL A 90 15.34 33.71 -27.96
C VAL A 90 16.27 33.24 -26.84
N ALA A 91 17.27 34.03 -26.48
CA ALA A 91 18.19 33.79 -25.39
C ALA A 91 17.49 33.76 -24.02
N ASP A 92 16.56 34.69 -23.75
CA ASP A 92 15.79 34.74 -22.50
C ASP A 92 14.84 33.55 -22.38
N ALA A 93 14.18 33.14 -23.45
CA ALA A 93 13.33 31.96 -23.50
C ALA A 93 14.13 30.67 -23.21
N VAL A 94 15.28 30.49 -23.83
CA VAL A 94 16.15 29.34 -23.62
C VAL A 94 16.70 29.33 -22.18
N ALA A 95 17.05 30.48 -21.63
CA ALA A 95 17.52 30.60 -20.25
C ALA A 95 16.41 30.28 -19.24
N ALA A 96 15.18 30.71 -19.47
CA ALA A 96 14.03 30.42 -18.66
C ALA A 96 13.69 28.90 -18.65
N MET A 97 13.69 28.26 -19.81
CA MET A 97 13.46 26.82 -19.94
C MET A 97 14.56 25.98 -19.26
N ARG A 98 15.83 26.44 -19.35
CA ARG A 98 16.94 25.80 -18.63
C ARG A 98 16.85 25.96 -17.11
N ALA A 99 16.28 27.08 -16.65
CA ALA A 99 16.00 27.33 -15.23
C ALA A 99 14.78 26.57 -14.71
N GLY A 100 14.08 25.77 -15.55
CA GLY A 100 12.97 24.93 -15.15
C GLY A 100 11.58 25.50 -15.38
N ALA A 101 11.43 26.59 -16.12
CA ALA A 101 10.11 27.08 -16.52
C ALA A 101 9.34 25.99 -17.30
N TYR A 102 8.02 25.93 -17.07
CA TYR A 102 7.15 24.99 -17.78
C TYR A 102 6.94 25.40 -19.24
N ASP A 103 6.70 26.68 -19.48
CA ASP A 103 6.57 27.27 -20.82
C ASP A 103 6.92 28.76 -20.74
N PHE A 104 7.04 29.36 -21.95
CA PHE A 104 7.38 30.75 -22.15
C PHE A 104 6.47 31.33 -23.23
N VAL A 105 5.89 32.53 -22.99
CA VAL A 105 4.96 33.19 -23.88
C VAL A 105 5.39 34.65 -24.11
N ALA A 106 5.72 35.01 -25.35
CA ALA A 106 6.17 36.37 -25.70
C ALA A 106 4.98 37.30 -26.02
N LYS A 107 4.91 38.50 -25.40
CA LYS A 107 3.94 39.55 -25.70
C LYS A 107 4.33 40.25 -27.02
N PRO A 108 3.39 40.55 -27.93
CA PRO A 108 1.97 40.22 -27.92
C PRO A 108 1.71 38.76 -28.32
N PHE A 109 0.78 38.12 -27.68
CA PHE A 109 0.42 36.71 -27.94
C PHE A 109 -1.09 36.54 -28.16
N PRO A 110 -1.49 35.59 -29.01
CA PRO A 110 -2.87 35.13 -29.05
C PRO A 110 -3.25 34.50 -27.70
N PHE A 111 -4.42 34.83 -27.15
CA PHE A 111 -4.86 34.34 -25.85
C PHE A 111 -4.94 32.80 -25.81
N GLU A 112 -5.33 32.18 -26.91
CA GLU A 112 -5.38 30.73 -27.09
C GLU A 112 -4.04 30.06 -26.82
N ARG A 113 -2.92 30.72 -27.17
CA ARG A 113 -1.56 30.21 -26.90
C ARG A 113 -1.29 30.07 -25.39
N LEU A 114 -1.71 31.04 -24.58
CA LEU A 114 -1.57 31.00 -23.14
C LEU A 114 -2.52 29.93 -22.56
N MET A 115 -3.75 29.86 -23.06
CA MET A 115 -4.73 28.84 -22.61
C MET A 115 -4.28 27.41 -22.88
N ASP A 116 -3.69 27.14 -24.05
CA ASP A 116 -3.13 25.82 -24.39
C ASP A 116 -1.98 25.43 -23.45
N SER A 117 -1.14 26.40 -23.09
CA SER A 117 -0.06 26.18 -22.12
C SER A 117 -0.59 25.93 -20.73
N LEU A 118 -1.58 26.72 -20.28
CA LEU A 118 -2.24 26.55 -18.98
C LEU A 118 -2.94 25.20 -18.83
N ARG A 119 -3.72 24.76 -19.82
CA ARG A 119 -4.42 23.47 -19.79
C ARG A 119 -3.44 22.32 -19.60
N ARG A 120 -2.36 22.26 -20.41
CA ARG A 120 -1.32 21.23 -20.27
C ARG A 120 -0.58 21.29 -18.93
N ALA A 121 -0.35 22.50 -18.42
CA ALA A 121 0.31 22.69 -17.13
C ALA A 121 -0.58 22.24 -15.97
N LEU A 122 -1.89 22.55 -16.00
CA LEU A 122 -2.88 22.11 -15.02
C LEU A 122 -3.05 20.59 -15.03
N GLU A 123 -3.13 19.96 -16.20
CA GLU A 123 -3.16 18.49 -16.33
C GLU A 123 -1.92 17.83 -15.71
N LYS A 124 -0.72 18.36 -16.03
CA LYS A 124 0.52 17.86 -15.43
C LYS A 124 0.53 18.04 -13.91
N ARG A 125 0.07 19.20 -13.42
CA ARG A 125 -0.01 19.48 -12.00
C ARG A 125 -0.98 18.55 -11.27
N ALA A 126 -2.15 18.30 -11.85
CA ALA A 126 -3.12 17.35 -11.33
C ALA A 126 -2.49 15.96 -11.15
N LEU A 127 -1.80 15.45 -12.18
CA LEU A 127 -1.11 14.16 -12.09
C LEU A 127 -0.03 14.12 -11.00
N VAL A 128 0.71 15.23 -10.79
CA VAL A 128 1.73 15.31 -9.74
C VAL A 128 1.08 15.28 -8.36
N LEU A 129 0.02 16.07 -8.14
CA LEU A 129 -0.67 16.14 -6.86
C LEU A 129 -1.42 14.84 -6.56
N ASP A 130 -2.03 14.21 -7.58
CA ASP A 130 -2.63 12.89 -7.43
C ASP A 130 -1.59 11.83 -7.08
N ASN A 131 -0.41 11.84 -7.71
CA ASN A 131 0.69 10.97 -7.34
C ASN A 131 1.20 11.23 -5.91
N ARG A 132 1.31 12.50 -5.49
CA ARG A 132 1.64 12.86 -4.10
C ARG A 132 0.57 12.38 -3.13
N ARG A 133 -0.70 12.62 -3.46
CA ARG A 133 -1.85 12.18 -2.67
C ARG A 133 -1.93 10.65 -2.61
N LEU A 134 -1.72 9.96 -3.73
CA LEU A 134 -1.65 8.50 -3.77
C LEU A 134 -0.43 7.97 -3.01
N ALA A 135 0.70 8.66 -3.05
CA ALA A 135 1.88 8.35 -2.24
C ALA A 135 1.63 8.60 -0.74
N VAL A 136 0.92 9.69 -0.38
CA VAL A 136 0.47 9.97 0.99
C VAL A 136 -0.62 8.96 1.40
N LEU A 137 -1.60 8.64 0.56
CA LEU A 137 -2.60 7.60 0.81
C LEU A 137 -2.00 6.20 0.82
N ALA A 138 -0.97 5.93 0.02
CA ALA A 138 -0.17 4.71 0.12
C ALA A 138 0.74 4.72 1.36
N ALA A 139 1.21 5.88 1.79
CA ALA A 139 1.91 6.07 3.06
C ALA A 139 0.93 6.11 4.25
N ASP A 140 -0.29 6.66 4.10
CA ASP A 140 -1.38 6.61 5.09
C ASP A 140 -2.13 5.26 5.06
N GLY A 141 -2.20 4.57 3.93
CA GLY A 141 -2.57 3.16 3.84
C GLY A 141 -1.46 2.24 4.38
N ALA A 142 -0.22 2.70 4.39
CA ALA A 142 0.88 2.32 5.26
C ALA A 142 0.91 3.19 6.53
N VAL A 143 -0.26 3.48 7.15
CA VAL A 143 -0.26 3.80 8.57
C VAL A 143 0.53 2.67 9.19
N GLU A 144 1.71 3.02 9.73
CA GLU A 144 2.49 2.22 10.64
C GLU A 144 1.50 1.50 11.56
N THR A 145 1.08 0.30 11.17
CA THR A 145 0.55 -0.59 12.15
C THR A 145 1.81 -1.01 12.91
N PRO A 146 2.10 -0.39 14.06
CA PRO A 146 3.11 -0.96 14.91
C PRO A 146 2.73 -2.42 15.03
N LEU A 147 3.70 -3.31 15.12
CA LEU A 147 3.46 -4.74 15.27
C LEU A 147 2.50 -4.90 16.45
N MET A 148 1.18 -4.93 16.15
CA MET A 148 0.13 -4.91 17.16
C MET A 148 0.01 -6.26 17.82
N GLY A 149 -0.24 -6.24 19.10
CA GLY A 149 -0.42 -7.42 19.93
C GLY A 149 0.38 -7.30 21.23
N ASP A 150 -0.11 -7.92 22.28
CA ASP A 150 0.54 -7.98 23.60
C ASP A 150 0.91 -9.41 23.99
N SER A 151 0.77 -10.38 23.06
CA SER A 151 1.22 -11.75 23.26
C SER A 151 2.72 -11.82 23.51
N ALA A 152 3.14 -12.83 24.25
CA ALA A 152 4.56 -13.07 24.54
C ALA A 152 5.38 -13.19 23.25
N ALA A 153 4.82 -13.85 22.22
CA ALA A 153 5.44 -14.02 20.92
C ALA A 153 5.68 -12.69 20.18
N ILE A 154 4.70 -11.78 20.20
CA ILE A 154 4.83 -10.47 19.58
C ILE A 154 5.76 -9.54 20.36
N ARG A 155 5.74 -9.59 21.69
CA ARG A 155 6.71 -8.85 22.51
C ARG A 155 8.15 -9.29 22.23
N GLN A 156 8.38 -10.60 22.14
CA GLN A 156 9.70 -11.15 21.80
C GLN A 156 10.12 -10.74 20.39
N LEU A 157 9.22 -10.81 19.40
CA LEU A 157 9.50 -10.36 18.04
C LEU A 157 9.89 -8.88 18.01
N ARG A 158 9.15 -7.99 18.71
CA ARG A 158 9.51 -6.56 18.84
C ARG A 158 10.90 -6.35 19.47
N ALA A 159 11.21 -7.09 20.51
CA ALA A 159 12.54 -7.00 21.14
C ALA A 159 13.64 -7.42 20.18
N THR A 160 13.46 -8.49 19.42
CA THR A 160 14.40 -8.92 18.38
C THR A 160 14.54 -7.88 17.28
N LEU A 161 13.43 -7.29 16.79
CA LEU A 161 13.47 -6.22 15.78
C LEU A 161 14.28 -5.03 16.26
N ALA A 162 14.10 -4.60 17.52
CA ALA A 162 14.87 -3.49 18.09
C ALA A 162 16.37 -3.79 18.16
N GLN A 163 16.76 -5.02 18.48
CA GLN A 163 18.17 -5.44 18.54
C GLN A 163 18.85 -5.41 17.17
N ILE A 164 18.13 -5.82 16.10
CA ILE A 164 18.70 -5.93 14.76
C ILE A 164 18.40 -4.71 13.86
N ALA A 165 17.70 -3.70 14.37
CA ALA A 165 17.25 -2.54 13.58
C ALA A 165 18.42 -1.86 12.84
N ASP A 166 19.52 -1.60 13.53
CA ASP A 166 20.71 -0.94 12.99
C ASP A 166 21.75 -1.88 12.38
N ALA A 167 21.49 -3.19 12.42
CA ALA A 167 22.40 -4.16 11.84
C ALA A 167 22.43 -4.05 10.31
N ARG A 168 23.62 -4.16 9.71
CA ARG A 168 23.81 -4.15 8.25
C ARG A 168 23.53 -5.51 7.59
N MET A 169 22.89 -6.41 8.32
CA MET A 169 22.61 -7.77 7.84
C MET A 169 21.25 -7.82 7.15
N ASP A 170 21.16 -8.67 6.14
CA ASP A 170 19.92 -9.03 5.48
C ASP A 170 19.07 -9.91 6.40
N VAL A 171 17.75 -9.89 6.22
CA VAL A 171 16.81 -10.56 7.11
C VAL A 171 15.82 -11.38 6.30
N LEU A 172 15.66 -12.65 6.64
CA LEU A 172 14.62 -13.52 6.13
C LEU A 172 13.45 -13.56 7.13
N ILE A 173 12.25 -13.19 6.64
CA ILE A 173 11.01 -13.14 7.43
C ILE A 173 10.10 -14.27 6.98
N GLU A 174 9.88 -15.26 7.83
CA GLU A 174 9.06 -16.42 7.54
C GLU A 174 7.74 -16.40 8.28
N GLY A 175 6.71 -16.91 7.64
CA GLY A 175 5.40 -17.04 8.24
C GLY A 175 4.30 -17.21 7.19
N GLU A 176 3.16 -17.67 7.62
CA GLU A 176 2.01 -17.94 6.78
C GLU A 176 1.51 -16.71 6.03
N THR A 177 0.67 -16.94 5.01
CA THR A 177 0.01 -15.85 4.29
C THR A 177 -0.86 -15.04 5.24
N GLY A 178 -0.79 -13.70 5.14
CA GLY A 178 -1.64 -12.80 5.92
C GLY A 178 -1.20 -12.55 7.37
N VAL A 179 -0.06 -13.08 7.84
CA VAL A 179 0.42 -12.86 9.23
C VAL A 179 0.97 -11.46 9.50
N GLY A 180 1.28 -10.69 8.44
CA GLY A 180 1.82 -9.33 8.55
C GLY A 180 3.34 -9.22 8.32
N LYS A 181 3.94 -10.06 7.47
CA LYS A 181 5.39 -10.03 7.15
C LYS A 181 5.86 -8.67 6.65
N GLU A 182 5.08 -8.01 5.80
CA GLU A 182 5.39 -6.66 5.31
C GLU A 182 5.41 -5.63 6.46
N SER A 183 4.46 -5.71 7.41
CA SER A 183 4.44 -4.85 8.60
C SER A 183 5.70 -5.05 9.45
N VAL A 184 6.20 -6.28 9.58
CA VAL A 184 7.46 -6.60 10.25
C VAL A 184 8.64 -5.96 9.52
N ALA A 185 8.71 -6.08 8.18
CA ALA A 185 9.77 -5.48 7.38
C ALA A 185 9.77 -3.94 7.47
N ARG A 186 8.59 -3.30 7.40
CA ARG A 186 8.45 -1.84 7.59
C ARG A 186 8.83 -1.40 9.00
N SER A 187 8.42 -2.14 10.03
CA SER A 187 8.81 -1.85 11.41
C SER A 187 10.32 -1.92 11.60
N LEU A 188 10.97 -2.89 10.97
CA LEU A 188 12.43 -3.04 11.01
C LEU A 188 13.15 -1.89 10.28
N HIS A 189 12.65 -1.45 9.13
CA HIS A 189 13.18 -0.30 8.40
C HIS A 189 13.03 0.99 9.21
N ASN A 190 11.83 1.23 9.76
CA ASN A 190 11.50 2.44 10.51
C ASN A 190 12.21 2.56 11.85
N ALA A 191 12.57 1.42 12.47
CA ALA A 191 13.34 1.39 13.71
C ALA A 191 14.85 1.62 13.50
N GLY A 192 15.35 1.50 12.24
CA GLY A 192 16.78 1.58 11.93
C GLY A 192 17.22 2.92 11.34
N ARG A 193 18.53 3.08 11.15
CA ARG A 193 19.17 4.28 10.57
C ARG A 193 18.74 4.56 9.12
N ARG A 194 18.15 3.57 8.41
CA ARG A 194 17.67 3.73 7.04
C ARG A 194 16.28 4.32 6.94
N ARG A 195 15.61 4.62 8.06
CA ARG A 195 14.28 5.24 8.12
C ARG A 195 14.09 6.45 7.18
N PRO A 196 15.04 7.41 7.04
CA PRO A 196 14.89 8.56 6.14
C PRO A 196 15.07 8.21 4.65
N HIS A 197 15.41 6.96 4.33
CA HIS A 197 15.71 6.50 2.99
C HIS A 197 14.56 5.64 2.41
N PRO A 198 14.56 5.33 1.09
CA PRO A 198 13.47 4.59 0.48
C PRO A 198 13.26 3.18 1.07
N PHE A 199 12.00 2.81 1.29
CA PHE A 199 11.56 1.43 1.49
C PHE A 199 10.85 0.97 0.22
N VAL A 200 11.51 0.11 -0.57
CA VAL A 200 10.97 -0.40 -1.82
C VAL A 200 10.47 -1.82 -1.61
N ALA A 201 9.16 -2.01 -1.68
CA ALA A 201 8.52 -3.32 -1.57
C ALA A 201 8.19 -3.89 -2.94
N VAL A 202 8.54 -5.15 -3.17
CA VAL A 202 8.27 -5.88 -4.40
C VAL A 202 7.67 -7.23 -4.06
N ASN A 203 6.50 -7.53 -4.61
CA ASN A 203 5.92 -8.86 -4.53
C ASN A 203 6.40 -9.68 -5.73
N CYS A 204 7.27 -10.66 -5.49
CA CYS A 204 7.87 -11.49 -6.52
C CYS A 204 6.85 -12.37 -7.25
N GLY A 205 5.76 -12.76 -6.57
CA GLY A 205 4.70 -13.57 -7.17
C GLY A 205 3.68 -12.77 -8.00
N ALA A 206 3.71 -11.44 -7.93
CA ALA A 206 2.79 -10.58 -8.68
C ALA A 206 3.37 -10.07 -10.01
N LEU A 207 4.67 -10.24 -10.25
CA LEU A 207 5.34 -9.78 -11.45
C LEU A 207 5.27 -10.88 -12.54
N PRO A 208 4.82 -10.53 -13.78
CA PRO A 208 4.86 -11.46 -14.90
C PRO A 208 6.30 -11.91 -15.21
N GLU A 209 6.51 -13.21 -15.48
CA GLU A 209 7.83 -13.78 -15.73
C GLU A 209 8.65 -13.02 -16.80
N GLY A 210 8.02 -12.61 -17.91
CA GLY A 210 8.69 -11.86 -18.98
C GLY A 210 9.05 -10.42 -18.64
N LEU A 211 8.58 -9.88 -17.51
CA LEU A 211 8.82 -8.49 -17.09
C LEU A 211 9.62 -8.37 -15.79
N ILE A 212 9.64 -9.43 -14.98
CA ILE A 212 10.24 -9.41 -13.63
C ILE A 212 11.68 -8.92 -13.66
N GLU A 213 12.48 -9.37 -14.63
CA GLU A 213 13.88 -8.98 -14.75
C GLU A 213 14.02 -7.46 -15.01
N SER A 214 13.26 -6.93 -15.96
CA SER A 214 13.25 -5.49 -16.28
C SER A 214 12.71 -4.63 -15.15
N GLU A 215 11.69 -5.11 -14.41
CA GLU A 215 11.14 -4.42 -13.25
C GLU A 215 12.11 -4.39 -12.08
N MET A 216 12.79 -5.52 -11.83
CA MET A 216 13.74 -5.67 -10.72
C MET A 216 15.03 -4.89 -10.98
N PHE A 217 15.67 -5.12 -12.12
CA PHE A 217 17.04 -4.63 -12.39
C PHE A 217 17.09 -3.40 -13.30
N GLY A 218 15.99 -3.10 -14.00
CA GLY A 218 15.96 -2.01 -14.98
C GLY A 218 16.59 -2.38 -16.31
N HIS A 219 16.53 -1.47 -17.27
CA HIS A 219 17.13 -1.65 -18.60
C HIS A 219 17.59 -0.32 -19.19
N GLU A 220 18.59 -0.40 -20.07
CA GLU A 220 19.04 0.72 -20.91
C GLU A 220 18.20 0.82 -22.19
N LEU A 221 18.25 1.98 -22.83
CA LEU A 221 17.61 2.21 -24.12
C LEU A 221 18.12 1.18 -25.15
N GLY A 222 17.21 0.47 -25.84
CA GLY A 222 17.54 -0.50 -26.86
C GLY A 222 17.99 -1.87 -26.33
N ALA A 223 17.89 -2.14 -25.04
CA ALA A 223 18.32 -3.41 -24.44
C ALA A 223 17.56 -4.64 -24.98
N PHE A 224 16.34 -4.45 -25.45
CA PHE A 224 15.52 -5.48 -26.11
C PHE A 224 14.46 -4.83 -27.01
N ALA A 225 13.77 -5.62 -27.84
CA ALA A 225 12.70 -5.11 -28.69
C ALA A 225 11.57 -4.52 -27.85
N GLY A 226 11.36 -3.19 -27.93
CA GLY A 226 10.38 -2.44 -27.11
C GLY A 226 11.00 -1.61 -25.98
N ALA A 227 12.30 -1.69 -25.73
CA ALA A 227 13.02 -0.83 -24.77
C ALA A 227 13.24 0.59 -25.36
N LEU A 228 12.15 1.36 -25.47
CA LEU A 228 12.15 2.71 -26.10
C LEU A 228 12.76 3.80 -25.19
N ARG A 229 13.01 3.51 -23.92
CA ARG A 229 13.59 4.44 -22.94
C ARG A 229 14.32 3.65 -21.85
N ARG A 230 15.27 4.28 -21.17
CA ARG A 230 15.88 3.74 -19.96
C ARG A 230 14.84 3.61 -18.85
N ARG A 231 14.91 2.52 -18.08
CA ARG A 231 14.11 2.27 -16.89
C ARG A 231 14.99 1.95 -15.68
N ILE A 232 14.74 2.64 -14.58
CA ILE A 232 15.38 2.34 -13.29
C ILE A 232 14.59 1.22 -12.59
N GLY A 233 15.27 0.14 -12.23
CA GLY A 233 14.69 -1.02 -11.57
C GLY A 233 14.38 -0.80 -10.08
N HIS A 234 13.61 -1.71 -9.48
CA HIS A 234 13.27 -1.67 -8.06
C HIS A 234 14.52 -1.74 -7.16
N VAL A 235 15.50 -2.55 -7.54
CA VAL A 235 16.76 -2.73 -6.80
C VAL A 235 17.54 -1.40 -6.75
N GLU A 236 17.70 -0.71 -7.88
CA GLU A 236 18.38 0.58 -7.94
C GLU A 236 17.64 1.68 -7.16
N ARG A 237 16.29 1.66 -7.19
CA ARG A 237 15.46 2.58 -6.39
C ARG A 237 15.60 2.41 -4.88
N ALA A 238 15.98 1.22 -4.43
CA ALA A 238 16.22 0.94 -3.02
C ALA A 238 17.60 1.39 -2.51
N HIS A 239 18.41 2.02 -3.37
CA HIS A 239 19.75 2.53 -3.01
C HIS A 239 19.69 3.44 -1.77
N ASN A 240 20.62 3.26 -0.83
CA ASN A 240 20.69 3.84 0.51
C ASN A 240 19.56 3.41 1.47
N GLY A 241 18.52 2.73 0.97
CA GLY A 241 17.32 2.33 1.71
C GLY A 241 17.25 0.84 2.02
N SER A 242 16.02 0.32 1.98
CA SER A 242 15.72 -1.10 2.16
C SER A 242 14.90 -1.64 0.99
N LEU A 243 15.28 -2.80 0.49
CA LEU A 243 14.53 -3.58 -0.49
C LEU A 243 13.79 -4.70 0.22
N PHE A 244 12.47 -4.71 0.16
CA PHE A 244 11.65 -5.80 0.67
C PHE A 244 11.14 -6.67 -0.47
N LEU A 245 11.52 -7.95 -0.45
CA LEU A 245 11.14 -8.97 -1.43
C LEU A 245 10.07 -9.86 -0.80
N ASP A 246 8.80 -9.63 -1.14
CA ASP A 246 7.72 -10.48 -0.64
C ASP A 246 7.53 -11.71 -1.52
N GLN A 247 7.33 -12.87 -0.90
CA GLN A 247 7.19 -14.17 -1.56
C GLN A 247 8.40 -14.51 -2.45
N ILE A 248 9.59 -14.45 -1.86
CA ILE A 248 10.85 -14.66 -2.61
C ILE A 248 10.94 -16.04 -3.27
N GLU A 249 10.26 -17.04 -2.70
CA GLU A 249 10.15 -18.39 -3.28
C GLU A 249 9.45 -18.40 -4.64
N SER A 250 8.72 -17.36 -5.01
CA SER A 250 8.05 -17.23 -6.30
C SER A 250 8.94 -16.61 -7.39
N MET A 251 10.18 -16.25 -7.06
CA MET A 251 11.12 -15.66 -7.99
C MET A 251 11.65 -16.74 -8.96
N PRO A 252 11.62 -16.55 -10.30
CA PRO A 252 12.20 -17.47 -11.27
C PRO A 252 13.70 -17.70 -11.05
N LEU A 253 14.18 -18.91 -11.35
CA LEU A 253 15.58 -19.33 -11.09
C LEU A 253 16.64 -18.46 -11.80
N ASP A 254 16.36 -17.99 -13.01
CA ASP A 254 17.21 -17.08 -13.76
C ASP A 254 17.34 -15.69 -13.10
N VAL A 255 16.25 -15.20 -12.52
CA VAL A 255 16.22 -13.95 -11.75
C VAL A 255 16.93 -14.12 -10.41
N GLN A 256 16.84 -15.31 -9.78
CA GLN A 256 17.57 -15.64 -8.55
C GLN A 256 19.09 -15.56 -8.76
N VAL A 257 19.62 -15.95 -9.94
CA VAL A 257 21.05 -15.82 -10.28
C VAL A 257 21.51 -14.38 -10.24
N LYS A 258 20.71 -13.45 -10.79
CA LYS A 258 21.02 -12.01 -10.78
C LYS A 258 20.85 -11.41 -9.39
N MET A 259 19.84 -11.88 -8.64
CA MET A 259 19.60 -11.45 -7.28
C MET A 259 20.77 -11.87 -6.35
N LEU A 260 21.38 -13.02 -6.58
CA LEU A 260 22.55 -13.46 -5.81
C LEU A 260 23.68 -12.44 -5.89
N ARG A 261 24.00 -11.88 -7.06
CA ARG A 261 25.00 -10.82 -7.21
C ARG A 261 24.65 -9.57 -6.40
N VAL A 262 23.37 -9.18 -6.41
CA VAL A 262 22.91 -8.04 -5.60
C VAL A 262 23.10 -8.29 -4.10
N VAL A 263 22.86 -9.53 -3.64
CA VAL A 263 22.99 -9.91 -2.23
C VAL A 263 24.46 -10.01 -1.81
N GLU A 264 25.34 -10.57 -2.66
CA GLU A 264 26.74 -10.82 -2.34
C GLU A 264 27.64 -9.62 -2.58
N GLU A 265 27.59 -9.08 -3.81
CA GLU A 265 28.51 -8.06 -4.30
C GLU A 265 27.99 -6.64 -4.06
N ARG A 266 26.70 -6.50 -3.73
CA ARG A 266 26.01 -5.19 -3.67
C ARG A 266 26.11 -4.43 -4.99
N GLU A 267 26.05 -5.14 -6.08
CA GLU A 267 26.09 -4.59 -7.42
C GLU A 267 24.86 -4.99 -8.24
N ILE A 268 24.47 -4.10 -9.12
CA ILE A 268 23.40 -4.32 -10.09
C ILE A 268 23.92 -4.07 -11.49
N GLN A 269 23.52 -4.91 -12.43
CA GLN A 269 23.74 -4.69 -13.86
C GLN A 269 22.39 -4.62 -14.58
N PRO A 270 21.89 -3.42 -14.94
CA PRO A 270 20.68 -3.28 -15.73
C PRO A 270 20.81 -4.01 -17.08
N ILE A 271 19.69 -4.46 -17.64
CA ILE A 271 19.68 -5.16 -18.93
C ILE A 271 20.23 -4.21 -20.00
N GLY A 272 21.25 -4.67 -20.76
CA GLY A 272 21.93 -3.87 -21.79
C GLY A 272 22.96 -2.88 -21.27
N ALA A 273 23.20 -2.79 -19.95
CA ALA A 273 24.28 -1.97 -19.41
C ALA A 273 25.64 -2.66 -19.53
N GLY A 274 26.68 -1.89 -19.90
CA GLY A 274 28.06 -2.39 -20.05
C GLY A 274 28.77 -2.59 -18.71
N GLU A 275 28.43 -1.78 -17.69
CA GLU A 275 29.12 -1.80 -16.39
C GLU A 275 28.14 -1.99 -15.24
N PRO A 276 28.54 -2.74 -14.19
CA PRO A 276 27.75 -2.86 -12.98
C PRO A 276 27.74 -1.53 -12.19
N ARG A 277 26.74 -1.36 -11.34
CA ARG A 277 26.58 -0.20 -10.43
C ARG A 277 26.56 -0.69 -9.00
N VAL A 278 27.42 -0.11 -8.17
CA VAL A 278 27.49 -0.42 -6.73
C VAL A 278 26.30 0.20 -6.00
N LEU A 279 25.68 -0.58 -5.11
CA LEU A 279 24.52 -0.20 -4.32
C LEU A 279 24.81 -0.35 -2.82
N ASP A 280 24.36 0.60 -2.03
CA ASP A 280 24.21 0.43 -0.58
C ASP A 280 22.75 0.21 -0.26
N LEU A 281 22.35 -1.02 0.06
CA LEU A 281 20.97 -1.34 0.42
C LEU A 281 20.92 -2.47 1.44
N ARG A 282 19.83 -2.53 2.20
CA ARG A 282 19.48 -3.64 3.08
C ARG A 282 18.39 -4.48 2.44
N ILE A 283 18.57 -5.80 2.40
CA ILE A 283 17.59 -6.71 1.84
C ILE A 283 16.78 -7.34 2.98
N LEU A 284 15.47 -7.26 2.85
CA LEU A 284 14.49 -7.91 3.70
C LEU A 284 13.69 -8.85 2.80
N ALA A 285 13.85 -10.15 2.97
CA ALA A 285 13.13 -11.15 2.17
C ALA A 285 12.01 -11.78 2.99
N SER A 286 10.88 -12.10 2.38
CA SER A 286 9.82 -12.86 3.04
C SER A 286 9.50 -14.15 2.29
N ALA A 287 9.22 -15.22 3.07
CA ALA A 287 8.75 -16.50 2.55
C ALA A 287 7.46 -16.94 3.26
N ARG A 288 6.62 -17.73 2.57
CA ARG A 288 5.36 -18.25 3.15
C ARG A 288 5.58 -19.37 4.16
N GLY A 289 6.66 -20.13 4.01
CA GLY A 289 7.02 -21.27 4.83
C GLY A 289 8.53 -21.41 4.94
N ASP A 290 9.00 -22.62 5.14
CA ASP A 290 10.42 -22.94 5.20
C ASP A 290 11.01 -22.86 3.78
N LEU A 291 11.84 -21.83 3.54
CA LEU A 291 12.53 -21.65 2.26
C LEU A 291 13.53 -22.80 1.96
N GLY A 292 14.00 -23.47 3.02
CA GLY A 292 14.84 -24.67 2.88
C GLY A 292 14.13 -25.82 2.17
N GLN A 293 12.82 -25.96 2.31
CA GLN A 293 12.05 -26.94 1.56
C GLN A 293 12.03 -26.60 0.06
N ALA A 294 11.86 -25.31 -0.31
CA ALA A 294 11.93 -24.89 -1.71
C ALA A 294 13.32 -25.16 -2.35
N VAL A 295 14.40 -25.14 -1.55
CA VAL A 295 15.73 -25.56 -2.01
C VAL A 295 15.77 -27.05 -2.31
N GLN A 296 15.23 -27.89 -1.41
CA GLN A 296 15.19 -29.35 -1.62
C GLN A 296 14.35 -29.74 -2.85
N ASP A 297 13.27 -29.01 -3.09
CA ASP A 297 12.39 -29.19 -4.24
C ASP A 297 12.99 -28.62 -5.55
N GLY A 298 14.16 -27.99 -5.51
CA GLY A 298 14.83 -27.38 -6.66
C GLY A 298 14.17 -26.10 -7.18
N ALA A 299 13.19 -25.52 -6.44
CA ALA A 299 12.50 -24.30 -6.79
C ALA A 299 13.25 -23.03 -6.34
N PHE A 300 14.21 -23.17 -5.42
CA PHE A 300 15.04 -22.09 -4.92
C PHE A 300 16.52 -22.49 -4.89
N ARG A 301 17.40 -21.56 -5.24
CA ARG A 301 18.83 -21.83 -5.28
C ARG A 301 19.42 -21.89 -3.87
N GLU A 302 20.25 -22.89 -3.63
CA GLU A 302 20.91 -23.14 -2.36
C GLU A 302 21.87 -21.99 -1.97
N ASP A 303 22.64 -21.47 -2.93
CA ASP A 303 23.57 -20.37 -2.72
C ASP A 303 22.86 -19.07 -2.26
N LEU A 304 21.77 -18.70 -2.93
CA LEU A 304 20.96 -17.55 -2.55
C LEU A 304 20.30 -17.74 -1.17
N TYR A 305 19.81 -18.95 -0.86
CA TYR A 305 19.25 -19.28 0.43
C TYR A 305 20.24 -19.03 1.57
N TYR A 306 21.44 -19.61 1.50
CA TYR A 306 22.44 -19.42 2.57
C TYR A 306 22.86 -17.96 2.74
N ARG A 307 22.84 -17.18 1.67
CA ARG A 307 23.21 -15.76 1.74
C ARG A 307 22.13 -14.89 2.35
N LEU A 308 20.86 -15.24 2.16
CA LEU A 308 19.70 -14.53 2.76
C LEU A 308 19.41 -14.99 4.20
N ASN A 309 19.70 -16.24 4.53
CA ASN A 309 19.39 -16.88 5.80
C ASN A 309 20.43 -16.55 6.90
N VAL A 310 20.87 -15.29 7.00
CA VAL A 310 21.80 -14.84 8.06
C VAL A 310 21.03 -14.53 9.34
N VAL A 311 19.90 -13.83 9.24
CA VAL A 311 18.98 -13.54 10.35
C VAL A 311 17.61 -14.02 9.95
N ARG A 312 17.07 -14.96 10.69
CA ARG A 312 15.72 -15.54 10.46
C ARG A 312 14.73 -15.03 11.50
N LEU A 313 13.64 -14.43 11.04
CA LEU A 313 12.53 -13.98 11.86
C LEU A 313 11.28 -14.78 11.54
N ARG A 314 10.73 -15.52 12.51
CA ARG A 314 9.45 -16.18 12.36
C ARG A 314 8.33 -15.29 12.87
N VAL A 315 7.34 -15.04 12.02
CA VAL A 315 6.11 -14.34 12.40
C VAL A 315 5.04 -15.37 12.78
N PRO A 316 4.58 -15.40 14.03
CA PRO A 316 3.62 -16.41 14.48
C PRO A 316 2.25 -16.21 13.80
N PRO A 317 1.54 -17.29 13.42
CA PRO A 317 0.17 -17.22 12.93
C PRO A 317 -0.80 -16.81 14.05
N LEU A 318 -2.01 -16.34 13.70
CA LEU A 318 -2.98 -15.85 14.68
C LEU A 318 -3.40 -16.91 15.72
N ARG A 319 -3.48 -18.17 15.32
CA ARG A 319 -3.81 -19.28 16.23
C ARG A 319 -2.77 -19.49 17.35
N GLU A 320 -1.51 -19.06 17.18
CA GLU A 320 -0.46 -19.09 18.20
C GLU A 320 -0.45 -17.82 19.08
N ARG A 321 -1.27 -16.81 18.76
CA ARG A 321 -1.40 -15.54 19.49
C ARG A 321 -2.87 -15.10 19.61
N ARG A 322 -3.75 -16.02 20.00
CA ARG A 322 -5.20 -15.77 20.09
C ARG A 322 -5.56 -14.59 20.99
N GLU A 323 -4.75 -14.32 22.01
CA GLU A 323 -4.90 -13.19 22.92
C GLU A 323 -4.80 -11.81 22.20
N ASP A 324 -4.16 -11.75 21.03
CA ASP A 324 -4.04 -10.53 20.23
C ASP A 324 -5.27 -10.27 19.33
N ILE A 325 -6.11 -11.30 19.08
CA ILE A 325 -7.22 -11.21 18.13
C ILE A 325 -8.20 -10.09 18.49
N PRO A 326 -8.66 -9.93 19.76
CA PRO A 326 -9.62 -8.87 20.10
C PRO A 326 -9.07 -7.47 19.81
N LEU A 327 -7.79 -7.23 20.13
CA LEU A 327 -7.13 -5.95 19.89
C LEU A 327 -6.98 -5.66 18.38
N LEU A 328 -6.52 -6.66 17.62
CA LEU A 328 -6.39 -6.56 16.17
C LEU A 328 -7.74 -6.33 15.50
N PHE A 329 -8.77 -7.07 15.92
CA PHE A 329 -10.11 -6.95 15.38
C PHE A 329 -10.72 -5.57 15.64
N ALA A 330 -10.60 -5.03 16.86
CA ALA A 330 -11.06 -3.70 17.20
C ALA A 330 -10.43 -2.64 16.27
N ARG A 331 -9.14 -2.76 16.00
CA ARG A 331 -8.43 -1.84 15.12
C ARG A 331 -8.81 -2.01 13.65
N LEU A 332 -9.09 -3.24 13.23
CA LEU A 332 -9.55 -3.51 11.85
C LEU A 332 -10.97 -3.00 11.61
N LEU A 333 -11.86 -3.02 12.63
CA LEU A 333 -13.16 -2.39 12.59
C LEU A 333 -13.05 -0.86 12.41
N GLU A 334 -12.17 -0.19 13.16
CA GLU A 334 -11.91 1.24 12.99
C GLU A 334 -11.46 1.58 11.55
N ARG A 335 -10.58 0.76 10.98
CA ARG A 335 -10.14 0.91 9.59
C ARG A 335 -11.24 0.65 8.56
N ALA A 336 -12.16 -0.24 8.88
CA ALA A 336 -13.31 -0.54 8.01
C ALA A 336 -14.36 0.58 8.01
N GLY A 337 -14.15 1.67 8.76
CA GLY A 337 -15.04 2.84 8.82
C GLY A 337 -16.08 2.77 9.94
N ALA A 338 -15.93 1.86 10.90
CA ALA A 338 -16.75 1.86 12.10
C ALA A 338 -16.30 3.02 13.02
N GLU A 339 -16.98 4.16 12.94
CA GLU A 339 -16.79 5.27 13.88
C GLU A 339 -17.03 4.79 15.33
N ALA A 340 -16.34 5.37 16.30
CA ALA A 340 -16.38 4.91 17.70
C ALA A 340 -17.82 4.86 18.28
N GLU A 341 -18.69 5.76 17.80
CA GLU A 341 -20.10 5.85 18.21
C GLU A 341 -21.02 4.85 17.48
N GLN A 342 -20.58 4.29 16.37
CA GLN A 342 -21.35 3.37 15.52
C GLN A 342 -20.73 1.97 15.46
N ARG A 343 -19.87 1.63 16.43
CA ARG A 343 -19.28 0.27 16.47
C ARG A 343 -20.42 -0.76 16.57
N PRO A 344 -20.48 -1.72 15.63
CA PRO A 344 -21.49 -2.75 15.67
C PRO A 344 -21.37 -3.53 16.99
N VAL A 345 -22.49 -3.73 17.66
CA VAL A 345 -22.53 -4.63 18.81
C VAL A 345 -22.34 -6.06 18.27
N LEU A 346 -21.22 -6.66 18.63
CA LEU A 346 -20.93 -8.04 18.21
C LEU A 346 -21.99 -8.98 18.76
N THR A 347 -22.57 -9.77 17.88
CA THR A 347 -23.45 -10.89 18.28
C THR A 347 -22.67 -11.94 19.06
N ASP A 348 -23.34 -12.74 19.88
CA ASP A 348 -22.69 -13.85 20.60
C ASP A 348 -22.06 -14.86 19.65
N ARG A 349 -22.61 -15.00 18.43
CA ARG A 349 -22.04 -15.81 17.37
C ARG A 349 -20.74 -15.23 16.85
N ALA A 350 -20.70 -13.93 16.57
CA ALA A 350 -19.49 -13.24 16.12
C ALA A 350 -18.37 -13.31 17.16
N ARG A 351 -18.70 -13.16 18.45
CA ARG A 351 -17.74 -13.30 19.56
C ARG A 351 -17.16 -14.71 19.65
N ARG A 352 -18.00 -15.74 19.53
CA ARG A 352 -17.54 -17.14 19.50
C ARG A 352 -16.65 -17.40 18.29
N HIS A 353 -17.05 -16.94 17.13
CA HIS A 353 -16.24 -17.10 15.91
C HIS A 353 -14.85 -16.46 16.05
N LEU A 354 -14.74 -15.25 16.64
CA LEU A 354 -13.44 -14.62 16.89
C LEU A 354 -12.50 -15.47 17.76
N ILE A 355 -13.05 -16.22 18.73
CA ILE A 355 -12.28 -17.00 19.71
C ILE A 355 -11.97 -18.39 19.19
N GLU A 356 -12.92 -19.05 18.54
CA GLU A 356 -12.85 -20.49 18.19
C GLU A 356 -12.20 -20.72 16.82
N HIS A 357 -12.30 -19.75 15.88
CA HIS A 357 -11.76 -19.92 14.54
C HIS A 357 -10.23 -19.89 14.53
N ASP A 358 -9.61 -20.72 13.70
CA ASP A 358 -8.14 -20.85 13.60
C ASP A 358 -7.47 -19.81 12.72
N TRP A 359 -8.25 -19.04 11.99
CA TRP A 359 -7.80 -17.95 11.12
C TRP A 359 -6.68 -18.37 10.13
N PRO A 360 -6.93 -19.34 9.22
CA PRO A 360 -5.91 -19.80 8.27
C PRO A 360 -5.39 -18.69 7.36
N GLY A 361 -6.21 -17.67 7.06
CA GLY A 361 -5.80 -16.46 6.34
C GLY A 361 -5.23 -15.36 7.24
N ASN A 362 -5.08 -15.64 8.54
CA ASN A 362 -4.48 -14.76 9.54
C ASN A 362 -5.13 -13.35 9.58
N ILE A 363 -4.31 -12.28 9.68
CA ILE A 363 -4.80 -10.89 9.75
C ILE A 363 -5.58 -10.49 8.49
N ARG A 364 -5.25 -11.05 7.32
CA ARG A 364 -5.98 -10.75 6.08
C ARG A 364 -7.42 -11.26 6.15
N GLU A 365 -7.63 -12.47 6.64
CA GLU A 365 -8.95 -13.04 6.85
C GLU A 365 -9.71 -12.30 7.95
N LEU A 366 -9.04 -11.98 9.06
CA LEU A 366 -9.61 -11.19 10.15
C LEU A 366 -10.05 -9.79 9.67
N ALA A 367 -9.30 -9.16 8.75
CA ALA A 367 -9.66 -7.88 8.15
C ALA A 367 -10.92 -7.97 7.27
N HIS A 368 -11.03 -9.01 6.45
CA HIS A 368 -12.25 -9.25 5.67
C HIS A 368 -13.44 -9.55 6.59
N TYR A 369 -13.22 -10.26 7.68
CA TYR A 369 -14.27 -10.49 8.66
C TYR A 369 -14.72 -9.18 9.32
N ALA A 370 -13.80 -8.31 9.72
CA ALA A 370 -14.10 -6.99 10.25
C ALA A 370 -14.92 -6.13 9.27
N GLN A 371 -14.59 -6.13 7.98
CA GLN A 371 -15.36 -5.45 6.95
C GLN A 371 -16.79 -5.98 6.84
N ARG A 372 -17.00 -7.31 6.88
CA ARG A 372 -18.34 -7.92 6.86
C ARG A 372 -19.16 -7.52 8.07
N VAL A 373 -18.55 -7.53 9.25
CA VAL A 373 -19.19 -7.09 10.50
C VAL A 373 -19.62 -5.62 10.40
N THR A 374 -18.76 -4.74 9.88
CA THR A 374 -19.09 -3.31 9.66
C THR A 374 -20.27 -3.12 8.72
N LEU A 375 -20.42 -3.99 7.71
CA LEU A 375 -21.51 -3.95 6.74
C LEU A 375 -22.78 -4.67 7.24
N GLY A 376 -22.78 -5.24 8.45
CA GLY A 376 -23.92 -6.01 8.98
C GLY A 376 -24.11 -7.37 8.30
N LEU A 377 -23.09 -7.90 7.62
CA LEU A 377 -23.10 -9.17 6.88
C LEU A 377 -22.56 -10.33 7.75
N GLU A 378 -22.80 -10.30 9.06
CA GLU A 378 -22.28 -11.31 10.00
C GLU A 378 -22.89 -12.70 9.79
N ASP A 379 -24.11 -12.77 9.25
CA ASP A 379 -24.89 -13.99 9.11
C ASP A 379 -24.65 -14.76 7.81
N GLU A 380 -23.94 -14.17 6.84
CA GLU A 380 -23.49 -14.97 5.69
C GLU A 380 -22.35 -15.88 6.16
N PRO A 381 -22.53 -17.21 6.08
CA PRO A 381 -21.42 -18.12 6.29
C PRO A 381 -20.38 -17.72 5.24
N ALA A 382 -19.16 -17.33 5.67
CA ALA A 382 -18.04 -17.48 4.77
C ALA A 382 -18.19 -18.86 4.18
N ALA A 383 -18.25 -18.95 2.85
CA ALA A 383 -18.18 -20.25 2.20
C ALA A 383 -16.90 -20.91 2.72
N SER A 384 -17.01 -21.55 3.86
CA SER A 384 -15.99 -22.47 4.32
C SER A 384 -16.03 -23.56 3.27
N VAL A 385 -15.09 -23.50 2.35
CA VAL A 385 -14.62 -24.75 1.78
C VAL A 385 -14.12 -25.51 2.99
N ALA A 386 -15.04 -26.29 3.59
CA ALA A 386 -14.67 -27.22 4.63
C ALA A 386 -13.47 -27.99 4.07
N PRO A 387 -12.38 -28.16 4.82
CA PRO A 387 -11.32 -29.01 4.37
C PRO A 387 -11.98 -30.32 3.96
N ASP A 388 -11.60 -30.83 2.80
CA ASP A 388 -12.10 -32.11 2.33
C ASP A 388 -11.57 -33.16 3.30
N ASP A 389 -12.38 -33.44 4.36
CA ASP A 389 -12.04 -34.37 5.43
C ASP A 389 -12.31 -35.83 5.00
N GLY A 390 -12.51 -36.02 3.69
CA GLY A 390 -12.75 -37.35 3.09
C GLY A 390 -14.09 -37.98 3.50
N LEU A 391 -14.94 -37.25 4.27
CA LEU A 391 -16.23 -37.73 4.71
C LEU A 391 -17.26 -37.71 3.59
N GLY A 392 -17.98 -38.81 3.42
CA GLY A 392 -19.11 -38.88 2.51
C GLY A 392 -20.27 -37.96 2.92
N LEU A 393 -21.17 -37.67 1.99
CA LEU A 393 -22.34 -36.79 2.19
C LEU A 393 -23.15 -37.24 3.43
N SER A 394 -23.32 -38.55 3.64
CA SER A 394 -24.06 -39.13 4.75
C SER A 394 -23.43 -38.74 6.10
N ASP A 395 -22.10 -38.79 6.20
CA ASP A 395 -21.37 -38.47 7.44
C ASP A 395 -21.38 -36.96 7.72
N ARG A 396 -21.30 -36.12 6.68
CA ARG A 396 -21.43 -34.68 6.80
C ARG A 396 -22.81 -34.26 7.29
N VAL A 397 -23.86 -34.86 6.75
CA VAL A 397 -25.25 -34.64 7.20
C VAL A 397 -25.42 -35.10 8.66
N ALA A 398 -24.90 -36.27 9.01
CA ALA A 398 -24.97 -36.78 10.38
C ALA A 398 -24.23 -35.87 11.39
N ARG A 399 -23.06 -35.33 11.01
CA ARG A 399 -22.31 -34.37 11.84
C ARG A 399 -23.10 -33.09 12.08
N PHE A 400 -23.61 -32.48 11.00
CA PHE A 400 -24.44 -31.26 11.06
C PHE A 400 -25.71 -31.49 11.90
N GLU A 401 -26.38 -32.63 11.72
CA GLU A 401 -27.56 -32.97 12.50
C GLU A 401 -27.23 -33.09 14.00
N ALA A 402 -26.10 -33.74 14.34
CA ALA A 402 -25.65 -33.86 15.73
C ALA A 402 -25.32 -32.49 16.36
N GLU A 403 -24.75 -31.58 15.59
CA GLU A 403 -24.41 -30.22 16.03
C GLU A 403 -25.65 -29.40 16.34
N VAL A 404 -26.64 -29.38 15.42
CA VAL A 404 -27.93 -28.69 15.62
C VAL A 404 -28.67 -29.24 16.82
N LEU A 405 -28.69 -30.55 17.00
CA LEU A 405 -29.32 -31.18 18.18
C LEU A 405 -28.64 -30.79 19.49
N ARG A 406 -27.30 -30.75 19.52
CA ARG A 406 -26.50 -30.38 20.69
C ARG A 406 -26.72 -28.91 21.07
N GLU A 407 -26.63 -27.99 20.10
CA GLU A 407 -26.87 -26.58 20.32
C GLU A 407 -28.28 -26.29 20.83
N THR A 408 -29.30 -27.00 20.29
CA THR A 408 -30.67 -26.80 20.71
C THR A 408 -30.91 -27.34 22.12
N LEU A 409 -30.31 -28.48 22.46
CA LEU A 409 -30.36 -29.04 23.84
C LEU A 409 -29.73 -28.10 24.85
N GLN A 410 -28.57 -27.52 24.52
CA GLN A 410 -27.90 -26.49 25.35
C GLN A 410 -28.77 -25.25 25.53
N ALA A 411 -29.29 -24.69 24.44
CA ALA A 411 -30.11 -23.50 24.47
C ALA A 411 -31.44 -23.66 25.23
N CYS A 412 -31.97 -24.90 25.30
CA CYS A 412 -33.20 -25.22 26.00
C CYS A 412 -32.94 -25.88 27.39
N GLY A 413 -31.69 -25.92 27.88
CA GLY A 413 -31.38 -26.53 29.19
C GLY A 413 -31.82 -28.00 29.32
N GLY A 414 -31.84 -28.75 28.21
CA GLY A 414 -32.31 -30.13 28.19
C GLY A 414 -33.82 -30.34 28.32
N ASP A 415 -34.62 -29.23 28.21
CA ASP A 415 -36.10 -29.31 28.24
C ASP A 415 -36.64 -29.82 26.88
N ILE A 416 -37.13 -31.05 26.88
CA ILE A 416 -37.60 -31.75 25.68
C ILE A 416 -38.80 -31.07 25.02
N PRO A 417 -39.84 -30.59 25.72
CA PRO A 417 -40.91 -29.81 25.12
C PRO A 417 -40.42 -28.60 24.32
N ALA A 418 -39.53 -27.81 24.88
CA ALA A 418 -38.95 -26.63 24.22
C ALA A 418 -38.09 -27.01 23.00
N VAL A 419 -37.32 -28.12 23.06
CA VAL A 419 -36.55 -28.65 21.93
C VAL A 419 -37.46 -29.09 20.79
N LEU A 420 -38.58 -29.78 21.10
CA LEU A 420 -39.55 -30.24 20.10
C LEU A 420 -40.19 -29.07 19.34
N ASP A 421 -40.57 -28.03 20.10
CA ASP A 421 -41.17 -26.81 19.51
C ASP A 421 -40.17 -26.10 18.60
N ARG A 422 -38.92 -25.93 19.08
CA ARG A 422 -37.89 -25.23 18.35
C ARG A 422 -37.42 -25.93 17.08
N LEU A 423 -37.28 -27.27 17.13
CA LEU A 423 -36.88 -28.08 15.96
C LEU A 423 -38.05 -28.52 15.10
N ARG A 424 -39.29 -28.31 15.53
CA ARG A 424 -40.52 -28.74 14.85
C ARG A 424 -40.50 -30.22 14.47
N LEU A 425 -40.01 -31.06 15.38
CA LEU A 425 -39.89 -32.48 15.17
C LEU A 425 -40.94 -33.24 16.00
N PRO A 426 -41.46 -34.37 15.49
CA PRO A 426 -42.25 -35.32 16.30
C PRO A 426 -41.37 -35.90 17.42
N ARG A 427 -41.98 -36.13 18.58
CA ARG A 427 -41.28 -36.64 19.79
C ARG A 427 -40.47 -37.92 19.51
N LYS A 428 -41.04 -38.87 18.79
CA LYS A 428 -40.38 -40.14 18.43
C LYS A 428 -39.13 -39.87 17.59
N THR A 429 -39.26 -39.02 16.55
CA THR A 429 -38.15 -38.67 15.66
C THR A 429 -37.00 -37.99 16.41
N LEU A 430 -37.29 -37.12 17.38
CA LEU A 430 -36.26 -36.51 18.22
C LEU A 430 -35.49 -37.54 19.02
N TYR A 431 -36.17 -38.46 19.71
CA TYR A 431 -35.52 -39.49 20.50
C TYR A 431 -34.69 -40.47 19.65
N ASP A 432 -35.17 -40.82 18.44
CA ASP A 432 -34.44 -41.68 17.51
C ASP A 432 -33.14 -41.00 17.05
N LYS A 433 -33.21 -39.68 16.75
CA LYS A 433 -32.03 -38.87 16.37
C LYS A 433 -31.04 -38.71 17.54
N LEU A 434 -31.52 -38.40 18.73
CA LEU A 434 -30.69 -38.29 19.94
C LEU A 434 -29.95 -39.62 20.23
N ALA A 435 -30.65 -40.74 20.14
CA ALA A 435 -30.05 -42.05 20.30
C ALA A 435 -28.99 -42.34 19.23
N ARG A 436 -29.28 -42.00 17.96
CA ARG A 436 -28.33 -42.17 16.86
C ARG A 436 -27.02 -41.41 17.08
N HIS A 437 -27.09 -40.22 17.65
CA HIS A 437 -25.93 -39.34 17.86
C HIS A 437 -25.37 -39.44 19.30
N GLY A 438 -25.88 -40.36 20.14
CA GLY A 438 -25.37 -40.55 21.49
C GLY A 438 -25.63 -39.40 22.47
N LEU A 439 -26.60 -38.51 22.16
CA LEU A 439 -26.91 -37.33 22.95
C LEU A 439 -27.97 -37.66 24.02
N ARG A 440 -27.71 -37.26 25.27
CA ARG A 440 -28.65 -37.49 26.39
C ARG A 440 -29.15 -36.15 26.93
N PRO A 441 -30.46 -35.86 26.91
CA PRO A 441 -31.01 -34.61 27.41
C PRO A 441 -30.64 -34.27 28.86
N GLY A 442 -30.40 -35.31 29.68
CA GLY A 442 -29.98 -35.16 31.07
C GLY A 442 -28.61 -34.49 31.25
N ASP A 443 -27.72 -34.60 30.25
CA ASP A 443 -26.36 -34.01 30.28
C ASP A 443 -26.36 -32.49 30.09
N TYR A 444 -27.52 -31.93 29.71
CA TYR A 444 -27.71 -30.49 29.42
C TYR A 444 -28.66 -29.81 30.42
N ARG A 445 -29.05 -30.47 31.48
CA ARG A 445 -29.82 -29.88 32.58
C ARG A 445 -28.86 -29.22 33.55
N ALA A 446 -29.05 -27.89 33.77
CA ALA A 446 -28.32 -27.13 34.79
C ALA A 446 -28.71 -27.57 36.20
#